data_59539c60dac1b1a5dc1898d52aa24ea3
#
_entry.id   59539c60dac1b1a5dc1898d52aa24ea3
#
_cell.length_a   1.000
_cell.length_b   1.000
_cell.length_c   1.000
_cell.angle_alpha   90.00
_cell.angle_beta   90.00
_cell.angle_gamma   90.00
#
_symmetry.space_group_name_H-M   'P 1'
#
loop_
_entity.id
_entity.type
_entity.pdbx_description
1 polymer ?
#
loop_
_entity_poly.entity_id
_entity_poly.type
_entity_poly.pdbx_seq_one_letter_code
_entity_poly.pdbx_strand_id
1 'polypeptide(L)'
;MDRYFGTIALTKLKHAIVDLKNGKKGIVLPIEDNYIFSSENGLFIPVNVIIKEELDQYENIGFISQQLPTEIFKQIGKEKAKELKLPILGSLKPKNKNYQDMNTGDTQYAIEEDNELPF
;
A
#
# COMPACT_ATOMS: atom_id res chain seq x y z
N MET A 1 10.13 -8.71 -19.62
CA MET A 1 9.46 -8.66 -18.32
C MET A 1 8.80 -7.30 -18.16
N ASP A 2 7.53 -7.30 -17.88
CA ASP A 2 6.80 -6.04 -17.67
C ASP A 2 7.07 -5.51 -16.28
N ARG A 3 7.16 -4.20 -16.21
CA ARG A 3 7.41 -3.54 -14.95
C ARG A 3 6.41 -2.40 -14.74
N TYR A 4 5.88 -2.29 -13.55
CA TYR A 4 4.91 -1.28 -13.21
C TYR A 4 5.39 -0.49 -12.00
N PHE A 5 5.04 0.78 -11.95
CA PHE A 5 5.23 1.61 -10.78
C PHE A 5 3.92 1.77 -10.06
N GLY A 6 4.02 1.83 -8.75
CA GLY A 6 2.82 2.07 -7.97
C GLY A 6 3.14 2.79 -6.68
N THR A 7 2.09 3.31 -6.08
CA THR A 7 2.18 3.90 -4.76
C THR A 7 1.10 3.28 -3.89
N ILE A 8 1.41 3.17 -2.62
CA ILE A 8 0.44 2.73 -1.63
C ILE A 8 0.26 3.85 -0.64
N ALA A 9 -0.98 4.32 -0.51
CA ALA A 9 -1.32 5.39 0.42
C ALA A 9 -1.63 4.77 1.78
N LEU A 10 -0.67 4.84 2.69
CA LEU A 10 -0.84 4.26 4.01
C LEU A 10 -1.99 4.91 4.78
N THR A 11 -2.31 6.15 4.44
CA THR A 11 -3.39 6.87 5.10
C THR A 11 -4.78 6.40 4.69
N LYS A 12 -4.89 5.50 3.71
CA LYS A 12 -6.15 4.83 3.42
C LYS A 12 -6.50 3.80 4.48
N LEU A 13 -5.53 3.35 5.24
CA LEU A 13 -5.75 2.49 6.39
C LEU A 13 -6.10 3.33 7.60
N LYS A 14 -6.67 2.70 8.61
CA LYS A 14 -6.87 3.37 9.89
C LYS A 14 -5.50 3.68 10.48
N HIS A 15 -5.29 4.91 10.89
CA HIS A 15 -3.95 5.33 11.29
C HIS A 15 -3.99 6.52 12.24
N ALA A 16 -2.84 6.76 12.85
CA ALA A 16 -2.59 7.98 13.60
C ALA A 16 -1.19 8.47 13.28
N ILE A 17 -1.04 9.77 13.10
CA ILE A 17 0.27 10.37 12.90
C ILE A 17 0.75 10.83 14.26
N VAL A 18 1.97 10.47 14.61
CA VAL A 18 2.53 10.75 15.91
C VAL A 18 3.89 11.45 15.78
N ASP A 19 4.27 12.16 16.84
CA ASP A 19 5.59 12.77 16.91
C ASP A 19 6.52 11.81 17.65
N LEU A 20 7.67 11.55 17.04
CA LEU A 20 8.68 10.71 17.64
C LEU A 20 9.62 11.56 18.52
N LYS A 21 10.37 10.89 19.39
CA LYS A 21 11.26 11.58 20.31
C LYS A 21 12.30 12.46 19.63
N ASN A 22 12.69 12.09 18.43
CA ASN A 22 13.69 12.83 17.66
C ASN A 22 13.11 13.99 16.85
N GLY A 23 11.83 14.29 17.05
CA GLY A 23 11.16 15.35 16.30
C GLY A 23 10.62 14.95 14.96
N LYS A 24 10.83 13.70 14.55
CA LYS A 24 10.33 13.19 13.29
C LYS A 24 8.91 12.67 13.44
N LYS A 25 8.22 12.53 12.31
CA LYS A 25 6.87 12.01 12.30
C LYS A 25 6.87 10.50 12.12
N GLY A 26 5.94 9.85 12.78
CA GLY A 26 5.72 8.42 12.61
C GLY A 26 4.26 8.14 12.35
N ILE A 27 3.96 6.92 11.94
CA ILE A 27 2.59 6.50 11.71
C ILE A 27 2.31 5.25 12.54
N VAL A 28 1.15 5.22 13.17
CA VAL A 28 0.66 4.05 13.89
C VAL A 28 -0.47 3.44 13.11
N LEU A 29 -0.37 2.14 12.84
CA LEU A 29 -1.40 1.40 12.13
C LEU A 29 -1.92 0.30 13.07
N PRO A 30 -3.18 0.42 13.54
CA PRO A 30 -3.76 -0.65 14.35
C PRO A 30 -3.81 -1.95 13.56
N ILE A 31 -3.26 -3.00 14.14
CA ILE A 31 -3.11 -4.26 13.44
C ILE A 31 -4.46 -4.91 13.16
N GLU A 32 -5.28 -5.05 14.21
CA GLU A 32 -6.56 -5.73 14.07
C GLU A 32 -7.58 -4.93 13.27
N ASP A 33 -7.62 -3.62 13.49
CA ASP A 33 -8.57 -2.76 12.79
C ASP A 33 -8.32 -2.71 11.29
N ASN A 34 -7.09 -2.92 10.88
CA ASN A 34 -6.71 -2.91 9.47
C ASN A 34 -6.57 -4.29 8.86
N TYR A 35 -6.94 -5.33 9.61
CA TYR A 35 -6.84 -6.72 9.14
C TYR A 35 -5.43 -7.08 8.69
N ILE A 36 -4.45 -6.58 9.44
CA ILE A 36 -3.05 -6.89 9.16
C ILE A 36 -2.74 -8.28 9.70
N PHE A 37 -2.11 -9.09 8.87
CA PHE A 37 -1.71 -10.44 9.26
C PHE A 37 -0.37 -10.37 9.99
N SER A 38 -0.35 -10.90 11.22
CA SER A 38 0.85 -10.92 12.05
C SER A 38 1.38 -12.34 12.14
N SER A 39 2.66 -12.51 11.86
CA SER A 39 3.32 -13.80 11.95
C SER A 39 4.74 -13.59 12.49
N GLU A 40 5.46 -14.71 12.69
CA GLU A 40 6.85 -14.63 13.13
C GLU A 40 7.72 -13.89 12.12
N ASN A 41 7.34 -13.92 10.86
CA ASN A 41 8.12 -13.30 9.80
C ASN A 41 7.81 -11.81 9.61
N GLY A 42 6.79 -11.28 10.27
CA GLY A 42 6.47 -9.87 10.17
C GLY A 42 4.98 -9.58 10.13
N LEU A 43 4.68 -8.37 9.71
CA LEU A 43 3.32 -7.90 9.57
C LEU A 43 3.03 -7.71 8.08
N PHE A 44 1.92 -8.27 7.63
CA PHE A 44 1.61 -8.31 6.20
C PHE A 44 0.18 -7.87 5.94
N ILE A 45 -0.03 -7.21 4.83
CA ILE A 45 -1.37 -6.86 4.35
C ILE A 45 -1.56 -7.57 3.03
N PRO A 46 -2.48 -8.55 2.95
CA PRO A 46 -2.78 -9.15 1.66
C PRO A 46 -3.45 -8.14 0.75
N VAL A 47 -3.10 -8.18 -0.52
CA VAL A 47 -3.65 -7.25 -1.49
C VAL A 47 -4.00 -7.98 -2.78
N ASN A 48 -4.95 -7.40 -3.50
CA ASN A 48 -5.25 -7.79 -4.87
C ASN A 48 -4.65 -6.75 -5.78
N VAL A 49 -3.88 -7.21 -6.74
CA VAL A 49 -3.31 -6.34 -7.77
C VAL A 49 -4.08 -6.59 -9.06
N ILE A 50 -4.79 -5.58 -9.51
CA ILE A 50 -5.64 -5.70 -10.69
C ILE A 50 -5.04 -4.85 -11.78
N ILE A 51 -4.74 -5.48 -12.92
CA ILE A 51 -4.16 -4.81 -14.07
C ILE A 51 -5.18 -4.82 -15.18
N LYS A 52 -5.49 -3.64 -15.70
CA LYS A 52 -6.46 -3.45 -16.75
C LYS A 52 -5.80 -3.55 -18.11
N GLU A 53 -6.60 -3.67 -19.15
CA GLU A 53 -6.09 -3.72 -20.50
C GLU A 53 -5.73 -2.34 -21.04
N GLU A 54 -6.42 -1.31 -20.55
CA GLU A 54 -6.23 0.04 -21.02
C GLU A 54 -5.98 1.00 -19.87
N LEU A 55 -5.26 2.08 -20.16
CA LEU A 55 -5.02 3.13 -19.17
C LEU A 55 -6.30 3.90 -18.89
N ASP A 56 -6.46 4.34 -17.64
CA ASP A 56 -7.56 5.23 -17.30
C ASP A 56 -7.19 6.69 -17.60
N GLN A 57 -8.07 7.62 -17.21
CA GLN A 57 -7.85 9.04 -17.49
C GLN A 57 -6.63 9.62 -16.76
N TYR A 58 -6.15 8.95 -15.73
CA TYR A 58 -4.97 9.37 -14.98
C TYR A 58 -3.72 8.57 -15.36
N GLU A 59 -3.79 7.83 -16.47
CA GLU A 59 -2.71 6.99 -16.95
C GLU A 59 -2.38 5.80 -16.03
N ASN A 60 -3.32 5.40 -15.20
CA ASN A 60 -3.17 4.21 -14.37
C ASN A 60 -3.57 2.98 -15.17
N ILE A 61 -2.75 1.94 -15.10
CA ILE A 61 -3.05 0.66 -15.73
C ILE A 61 -3.71 -0.31 -14.76
N GLY A 62 -3.68 0.00 -13.50
CA GLY A 62 -4.27 -0.88 -12.51
C GLY A 62 -4.35 -0.26 -11.14
N PHE A 63 -4.76 -1.06 -10.18
CA PHE A 63 -4.87 -0.60 -8.81
C PHE A 63 -4.59 -1.76 -7.85
N ILE A 64 -4.31 -1.37 -6.60
CA ILE A 64 -4.01 -2.30 -5.51
C ILE A 64 -5.11 -2.13 -4.48
N SER A 65 -5.87 -3.19 -4.22
CA SER A 65 -6.91 -3.15 -3.20
C SER A 65 -6.56 -4.08 -2.07
N GLN A 66 -6.99 -3.73 -0.87
CA GLN A 66 -6.75 -4.57 0.28
C GLN A 66 -7.64 -5.83 0.22
N GLN A 67 -7.08 -6.93 0.67
CA GLN A 67 -7.79 -8.19 0.77
C GLN A 67 -7.72 -8.69 2.20
N LEU A 68 -8.72 -9.43 2.63
CA LEU A 68 -8.69 -10.03 3.96
C LEU A 68 -7.70 -11.18 4.00
N PRO A 69 -6.95 -11.33 5.11
CA PRO A 69 -6.19 -12.55 5.33
C PRO A 69 -7.12 -13.77 5.33
N THR A 70 -6.61 -14.87 4.83
CA THR A 70 -7.41 -16.10 4.70
C THR A 70 -8.04 -16.53 6.03
N GLU A 71 -7.30 -16.42 7.11
CA GLU A 71 -7.81 -16.83 8.42
C GLU A 71 -8.98 -15.97 8.88
N ILE A 72 -8.90 -14.66 8.65
CA ILE A 72 -9.98 -13.76 9.02
C ILE A 72 -11.19 -14.04 8.14
N PHE A 73 -10.97 -14.25 6.86
CA PHE A 73 -12.05 -14.60 5.94
C PHE A 73 -12.82 -15.83 6.41
N LYS A 74 -12.10 -16.86 6.87
CA LYS A 74 -12.73 -18.07 7.38
C LYS A 74 -13.53 -17.83 8.66
N GLN A 75 -13.05 -16.94 9.51
CA GLN A 75 -13.72 -16.63 10.77
C GLN A 75 -15.01 -15.87 10.58
N ILE A 76 -15.02 -14.88 9.70
CA ILE A 76 -16.19 -14.03 9.54
C ILE A 76 -17.17 -14.53 8.49
N GLY A 77 -16.69 -15.36 7.57
CA GLY A 77 -17.53 -15.92 6.54
C GLY A 77 -17.63 -15.06 5.29
N LYS A 78 -18.08 -15.70 4.22
CA LYS A 78 -18.13 -15.07 2.90
C LYS A 78 -19.07 -13.88 2.84
N GLU A 79 -20.21 -13.97 3.52
CA GLU A 79 -21.20 -12.91 3.47
C GLU A 79 -20.72 -11.65 4.16
N LYS A 80 -20.15 -11.79 5.36
CA LYS A 80 -19.60 -10.65 6.08
C LYS A 80 -18.39 -10.05 5.36
N ALA A 81 -17.59 -10.91 4.74
CA ALA A 81 -16.45 -10.44 3.98
C ALA A 81 -16.88 -9.55 2.82
N LYS A 82 -17.99 -9.87 2.18
CA LYS A 82 -18.51 -9.03 1.09
C LYS A 82 -19.04 -7.69 1.58
N GLU A 83 -19.55 -7.65 2.80
CA GLU A 83 -20.04 -6.41 3.37
C GLU A 83 -18.92 -5.43 3.75
N LEU A 84 -17.75 -5.96 4.00
CA LEU A 84 -16.60 -5.13 4.32
C LEU A 84 -16.11 -4.41 3.06
N LYS A 85 -16.06 -3.10 3.15
CA LYS A 85 -15.55 -2.28 2.04
C LYS A 85 -14.11 -1.94 2.33
N LEU A 86 -13.22 -2.84 1.92
CA LEU A 86 -11.81 -2.62 2.11
C LEU A 86 -11.30 -1.56 1.13
N PRO A 87 -10.35 -0.75 1.54
CA PRO A 87 -9.92 0.37 0.71
C PRO A 87 -9.09 -0.06 -0.50
N ILE A 88 -9.10 0.80 -1.51
CA ILE A 88 -8.12 0.74 -2.57
C ILE A 88 -6.90 1.47 -2.06
N LEU A 89 -5.80 0.74 -1.91
CA LEU A 89 -4.61 1.29 -1.28
C LEU A 89 -3.74 2.09 -2.23
N GLY A 90 -3.79 1.80 -3.51
CA GLY A 90 -2.93 2.48 -4.43
C GLY A 90 -3.25 2.20 -5.88
N SER A 91 -2.45 2.76 -6.75
CA SER A 91 -2.61 2.62 -8.18
C SER A 91 -1.29 2.22 -8.83
N LEU A 92 -1.39 1.67 -10.03
CA LEU A 92 -0.24 1.21 -10.79
C LEU A 92 -0.18 1.94 -12.11
N LYS A 93 1.03 2.27 -12.53
CA LYS A 93 1.29 2.85 -13.83
C LYS A 93 2.32 2.01 -14.56
N PRO A 94 2.22 1.90 -15.88
CA PRO A 94 3.26 1.20 -16.62
C PRO A 94 4.55 2.02 -16.58
N LYS A 95 5.67 1.31 -16.52
CA LYS A 95 6.95 1.98 -16.57
C LYS A 95 7.16 2.52 -17.98
N ASN A 96 7.33 3.83 -18.09
CA ASN A 96 7.69 4.44 -19.34
C ASN A 96 8.78 5.48 -19.09
N LYS A 97 9.33 5.97 -20.18
CA LYS A 97 10.48 6.85 -20.10
C LYS A 97 10.19 8.16 -19.38
N ASN A 98 9.07 8.79 -19.70
CA ASN A 98 8.71 10.07 -19.10
C ASN A 98 8.43 9.95 -17.62
N TYR A 99 7.71 8.91 -17.26
CA TYR A 99 7.36 8.68 -15.89
C TYR A 99 8.62 8.41 -15.04
N GLN A 100 9.54 7.67 -15.61
CA GLN A 100 10.79 7.37 -14.97
C GLN A 100 11.61 8.63 -14.69
N ASP A 101 11.64 9.54 -15.65
CA ASP A 101 12.34 10.80 -15.49
C ASP A 101 11.76 11.64 -14.37
N MET A 102 10.44 11.67 -14.26
CA MET A 102 9.78 12.42 -13.20
C MET A 102 10.13 11.89 -11.83
N ASN A 103 10.25 10.57 -11.72
CA ASN A 103 10.54 9.97 -10.43
C ASN A 103 11.99 10.08 -10.01
N THR A 104 12.88 10.22 -10.97
CA THR A 104 14.30 10.18 -10.67
C THR A 104 14.73 11.22 -9.65
N GLY A 105 14.25 12.44 -9.78
CA GLY A 105 14.64 13.48 -8.85
C GLY A 105 14.03 13.29 -7.46
N ASP A 106 12.73 13.17 -7.42
CA ASP A 106 12.02 13.15 -6.14
C ASP A 106 12.21 11.83 -5.39
N THR A 107 12.17 10.74 -6.12
CA THR A 107 12.23 9.43 -5.49
C THR A 107 13.59 9.15 -4.89
N GLN A 108 14.65 9.59 -5.53
CA GLN A 108 15.99 9.35 -5.01
C GLN A 108 16.21 10.00 -3.66
N TYR A 109 15.74 11.22 -3.50
CA TYR A 109 15.89 11.90 -2.23
C TYR A 109 15.14 11.21 -1.12
N ALA A 110 13.95 10.74 -1.43
CA ALA A 110 13.16 10.02 -0.44
C ALA A 110 13.84 8.72 -0.03
N ILE A 111 14.41 8.01 -0.97
CA ILE A 111 15.10 6.76 -0.68
C ILE A 111 16.31 6.99 0.20
N GLU A 112 17.07 8.04 -0.07
CA GLU A 112 18.24 8.34 0.74
C GLU A 112 17.84 8.66 2.18
N GLU A 113 16.78 9.42 2.35
CA GLU A 113 16.29 9.73 3.68
C GLU A 113 15.82 8.48 4.41
N ASP A 114 15.14 7.60 3.70
CA ASP A 114 14.65 6.37 4.29
C ASP A 114 15.79 5.47 4.75
N ASN A 115 16.86 5.44 4.01
CA ASN A 115 18.02 4.64 4.37
C ASN A 115 18.67 5.11 5.65
N GLU A 116 18.52 6.36 5.99
CA GLU A 116 19.09 6.93 7.18
C GLU A 116 18.21 6.75 8.41
N LEU A 117 16.97 6.38 8.21
CA LEU A 117 16.04 6.18 9.32
C LEU A 117 16.42 4.93 10.09
N PRO A 118 16.48 5.02 11.42
CA PRO A 118 16.87 3.89 12.27
C PRO A 118 15.68 3.03 12.61
N PHE A 119 15.22 2.30 11.68
CA PHE A 119 14.15 1.35 11.97
C PHE A 119 14.72 0.03 12.40
#